data_232c45b4ef6fd896d19955095c4c8ccc
#
_entry.id   232c45b4ef6fd896d19955095c4c8ccc
#
_cell.length_a   1.000
_cell.length_b   1.000
_cell.length_c   1.000
_cell.angle_alpha   90.00
_cell.angle_beta   90.00
_cell.angle_gamma   90.00
#
_symmetry.space_group_name_H-M   'P 1'
#
loop_
_entity.id
_entity.type
_entity.pdbx_description
1 polymer ?
#
loop_
_entity_poly.entity_id
_entity_poly.type
_entity_poly.pdbx_seq_one_letter_code
_entity_poly.pdbx_strand_id
1 'polypeptide(L)'
;MKINFQKRLLALAIAAVMTLSLAACGQKNGPAASSGSQGAATGSAEVQSGGQEGIVAFTDQAGRQVELEGPAQTVVSCYYVTTYAAIALGVADRVVGLEKKADTRPIYHMAASALLEKPQVGTMKELDVEAVAALAPDLVVMPKKLMDYADTLEELGFQVMVVEPETHEGLVTMLELLGQACGVEDRAAQLTNYYEEQLDRMAQLTEGTERPLVYLAGNSSYLTAAPDAMYQSSLIEGAGGTNVAAGLEGDYWAEVSYESVLAMAPEVVIIPAGAEYTVEDILGDPQLASLPAVQSGAVYAMPSGIEEWDSPIPSGILGTMWLTSVLHEDVYPFADFVADAQDFYQTFYGFQLDGSLITK
;
A
#
# COMPACT_ATOMS: atom_id res chain seq x y z
N MET A 1 25.35 -15.48 1.07
CA MET A 1 25.75 -15.55 -0.36
C MET A 1 25.78 -14.11 -0.88
N LYS A 2 26.96 -13.54 -1.13
CA LYS A 2 27.13 -12.13 -1.49
C LYS A 2 26.60 -11.90 -2.91
N ILE A 3 25.48 -11.25 -3.08
CA ILE A 3 24.93 -10.87 -4.37
C ILE A 3 25.22 -9.39 -4.61
N ASN A 4 26.20 -9.18 -5.43
CA ASN A 4 26.55 -8.06 -6.31
C ASN A 4 25.78 -6.73 -6.24
N PHE A 5 26.24 -5.89 -5.36
CA PHE A 5 25.95 -4.44 -5.33
C PHE A 5 26.70 -3.63 -6.41
N GLN A 6 27.47 -4.28 -7.29
CA GLN A 6 28.38 -3.61 -8.24
C GLN A 6 27.85 -3.42 -9.67
N LYS A 7 26.58 -3.70 -9.94
CA LYS A 7 26.02 -3.55 -11.32
C LYS A 7 25.18 -2.29 -11.59
N ARG A 8 24.99 -1.40 -10.61
CA ARG A 8 24.22 -0.15 -10.80
C ARG A 8 25.05 1.12 -11.00
N LEU A 9 26.39 1.04 -11.06
CA LEU A 9 27.28 2.21 -11.22
C LEU A 9 27.91 2.37 -12.62
N LEU A 10 27.35 1.73 -13.67
CA LEU A 10 27.95 1.80 -15.02
C LEU A 10 26.99 2.30 -16.12
N ALA A 11 25.95 3.07 -15.80
CA ALA A 11 25.02 3.61 -16.80
C ALA A 11 24.95 5.15 -16.86
N LEU A 12 25.88 5.88 -16.24
CA LEU A 12 25.85 7.36 -16.15
C LEU A 12 27.11 8.03 -16.69
N ALA A 13 27.63 7.59 -17.80
CA ALA A 13 28.76 8.25 -18.46
C ALA A 13 28.80 8.00 -19.97
N ILE A 14 27.78 8.40 -20.73
CA ILE A 14 27.86 8.67 -22.18
C ILE A 14 26.65 9.50 -22.61
N ALA A 15 26.67 10.80 -22.49
CA ALA A 15 25.89 11.74 -23.31
C ALA A 15 26.30 13.18 -23.00
N ALA A 16 27.52 13.53 -23.35
CA ALA A 16 27.94 14.90 -23.44
C ALA A 16 29.02 14.99 -24.54
N VAL A 17 28.62 15.16 -25.77
CA VAL A 17 29.37 15.85 -26.83
C VAL A 17 28.48 15.88 -28.09
N MET A 18 28.33 17.07 -28.63
CA MET A 18 27.86 17.49 -29.94
C MET A 18 26.60 18.35 -29.92
N THR A 19 26.86 19.66 -29.89
CA THR A 19 26.35 20.61 -30.91
C THR A 19 27.04 21.94 -30.73
N LEU A 20 27.99 22.22 -31.62
CA LEU A 20 28.46 23.57 -31.96
C LEU A 20 28.35 23.70 -33.46
N SER A 21 27.91 24.88 -33.89
CA SER A 21 27.97 25.51 -35.24
C SER A 21 26.57 25.70 -35.84
N LEU A 22 26.20 26.87 -36.37
CA LEU A 22 26.89 28.04 -36.86
C LEU A 22 25.93 29.24 -36.89
N ALA A 23 26.51 30.40 -36.68
CA ALA A 23 25.97 31.74 -36.90
C ALA A 23 25.77 32.05 -38.39
N ALA A 24 24.84 32.97 -38.71
CA ALA A 24 25.22 34.17 -39.51
C ALA A 24 24.01 35.04 -39.90
N CYS A 25 24.07 36.29 -39.49
CA CYS A 25 23.89 37.55 -40.25
C CYS A 25 22.56 37.87 -40.93
N GLY A 26 22.04 39.05 -40.55
CA GLY A 26 21.18 39.87 -41.40
C GLY A 26 20.63 41.10 -40.69
N GLN A 27 21.35 42.22 -40.81
CA GLN A 27 21.12 43.53 -40.22
C GLN A 27 20.17 44.37 -41.13
N LYS A 28 19.21 45.16 -40.53
CA LYS A 28 19.19 46.63 -40.60
C LYS A 28 17.81 47.27 -40.34
N ASN A 29 17.90 48.32 -39.53
CA ASN A 29 17.22 49.60 -39.52
C ASN A 29 15.81 49.78 -38.94
N GLY A 30 15.80 50.56 -37.84
CA GLY A 30 14.66 51.31 -37.33
C GLY A 30 14.52 52.67 -38.04
N PRO A 31 13.87 53.73 -37.52
CA PRO A 31 13.24 53.92 -36.18
C PRO A 31 11.84 54.59 -36.28
N ALA A 32 11.19 54.83 -35.16
CA ALA A 32 10.51 56.02 -34.69
C ALA A 32 9.15 55.80 -34.01
N ALA A 33 9.16 56.20 -32.79
CA ALA A 33 8.20 56.79 -31.84
C ALA A 33 6.75 57.06 -32.30
N SER A 34 5.78 56.70 -31.39
CA SER A 34 5.01 57.69 -30.62
C SER A 34 3.98 57.04 -29.69
N SER A 35 4.06 57.41 -28.45
CA SER A 35 3.05 57.66 -27.40
C SER A 35 1.57 57.33 -27.64
N GLY A 36 0.95 56.69 -26.62
CA GLY A 36 -0.51 56.66 -26.44
C GLY A 36 -0.94 55.79 -25.26
N SER A 37 -1.39 56.42 -24.24
CA SER A 37 -1.80 56.06 -22.89
C SER A 37 -3.01 55.11 -22.79
N GLN A 38 -3.01 54.34 -21.67
CA GLN A 38 -4.12 53.98 -20.78
C GLN A 38 -5.23 53.04 -21.31
N GLY A 39 -5.36 51.95 -20.59
CA GLY A 39 -6.55 51.09 -20.54
C GLY A 39 -6.30 49.85 -19.71
N ALA A 40 -6.53 49.92 -18.38
CA ALA A 40 -6.59 48.75 -17.51
C ALA A 40 -7.81 47.92 -17.89
N ALA A 41 -7.56 46.66 -18.22
CA ALA A 41 -8.58 45.63 -18.26
C ALA A 41 -8.00 44.39 -17.54
N THR A 42 -8.53 44.17 -16.35
CA THR A 42 -8.40 42.93 -15.58
C THR A 42 -9.01 41.79 -16.41
N GLY A 43 -8.15 41.03 -17.08
CA GLY A 43 -8.50 39.76 -17.68
C GLY A 43 -8.10 38.64 -16.75
N SER A 44 -9.08 38.10 -16.03
CA SER A 44 -8.97 36.82 -15.35
C SER A 44 -8.62 35.78 -16.43
N ALA A 45 -7.42 35.25 -16.36
CA ALA A 45 -7.06 34.06 -17.14
C ALA A 45 -7.82 32.89 -16.51
N GLU A 46 -8.91 32.51 -17.13
CA GLU A 46 -9.46 31.16 -16.99
C GLU A 46 -8.37 30.19 -17.43
N VAL A 47 -7.81 29.48 -16.44
CA VAL A 47 -7.04 28.27 -16.71
C VAL A 47 -8.07 27.24 -17.21
N GLN A 48 -8.26 27.16 -18.49
CA GLN A 48 -8.86 26.02 -19.13
C GLN A 48 -7.89 24.85 -18.95
N SER A 49 -8.12 24.02 -17.93
CA SER A 49 -7.61 22.66 -17.89
C SER A 49 -8.32 21.89 -19.00
N GLY A 50 -7.81 21.99 -20.21
CA GLY A 50 -8.12 21.07 -21.29
C GLY A 50 -7.47 19.74 -20.97
N GLY A 51 -8.16 18.86 -20.24
CA GLY A 51 -7.82 17.45 -20.17
C GLY A 51 -7.79 16.93 -21.60
N GLN A 52 -6.62 16.58 -22.12
CA GLN A 52 -6.52 15.73 -23.28
C GLN A 52 -7.11 14.39 -22.86
N GLU A 53 -8.27 14.03 -23.42
CA GLU A 53 -8.81 12.68 -23.43
C GLU A 53 -7.78 11.80 -24.18
N GLY A 54 -6.80 11.28 -23.47
CA GLY A 54 -5.78 10.40 -24.01
C GLY A 54 -6.01 8.99 -23.50
N ILE A 55 -5.77 8.01 -24.37
CA ILE A 55 -5.77 6.59 -24.00
C ILE A 55 -4.84 6.37 -22.80
N VAL A 56 -5.31 5.71 -21.76
CA VAL A 56 -4.52 5.24 -20.61
C VAL A 56 -4.20 3.77 -20.84
N ALA A 57 -2.92 3.45 -21.02
CA ALA A 57 -2.50 2.08 -21.29
C ALA A 57 -1.33 1.70 -20.39
N PHE A 58 -1.41 0.51 -19.80
CA PHE A 58 -0.38 -0.04 -18.92
C PHE A 58 -0.40 -1.58 -18.91
N THR A 59 0.63 -2.17 -18.33
CA THR A 59 0.66 -3.61 -18.04
C THR A 59 0.33 -3.83 -16.57
N ASP A 60 -0.64 -4.68 -16.27
CA ASP A 60 -1.01 -5.01 -14.90
C ASP A 60 -0.02 -5.97 -14.23
N GLN A 61 -0.23 -6.29 -12.95
CA GLN A 61 0.68 -7.16 -12.19
C GLN A 61 0.61 -8.64 -12.60
N ALA A 62 -0.36 -9.04 -13.42
CA ALA A 62 -0.42 -10.37 -14.05
C ALA A 62 0.20 -10.40 -15.46
N GLY A 63 0.75 -9.27 -15.95
CA GLY A 63 1.37 -9.15 -17.27
C GLY A 63 0.37 -8.89 -18.40
N ARG A 64 -0.88 -8.51 -18.08
CA ARG A 64 -1.95 -8.24 -19.05
C ARG A 64 -1.91 -6.78 -19.50
N GLN A 65 -2.27 -6.52 -20.75
CA GLN A 65 -2.41 -5.15 -21.25
C GLN A 65 -3.80 -4.61 -20.91
N VAL A 66 -3.84 -3.48 -20.23
CA VAL A 66 -5.07 -2.74 -19.92
C VAL A 66 -5.07 -1.45 -20.74
N GLU A 67 -6.17 -1.16 -21.44
CA GLU A 67 -6.32 0.03 -22.26
C GLU A 67 -7.68 0.67 -21.99
N LEU A 68 -7.68 1.92 -21.49
CA LEU A 68 -8.86 2.70 -21.19
C LEU A 68 -8.94 3.89 -22.15
N GLU A 69 -10.15 4.28 -22.58
CA GLU A 69 -10.35 5.46 -23.45
C GLU A 69 -10.01 6.79 -22.76
N GLY A 70 -9.83 6.75 -21.44
CA GLY A 70 -9.44 7.86 -20.57
C GLY A 70 -9.32 7.39 -19.13
N PRO A 71 -9.02 8.25 -18.15
CA PRO A 71 -9.01 7.86 -16.73
C PRO A 71 -10.35 7.30 -16.30
N ALA A 72 -10.34 6.13 -15.64
CA ALA A 72 -11.55 5.46 -15.16
C ALA A 72 -12.37 6.36 -14.23
N GLN A 73 -13.64 6.53 -14.52
CA GLN A 73 -14.60 7.29 -13.72
C GLN A 73 -15.50 6.39 -12.88
N THR A 74 -15.64 5.11 -13.27
CA THR A 74 -16.38 4.09 -12.56
C THR A 74 -15.53 2.85 -12.38
N VAL A 75 -15.32 2.44 -11.12
CA VAL A 75 -14.46 1.32 -10.75
C VAL A 75 -15.27 0.29 -9.95
N VAL A 76 -15.15 -0.97 -10.29
CA VAL A 76 -15.56 -2.07 -9.42
C VAL A 76 -14.29 -2.62 -8.75
N SER A 77 -14.24 -2.58 -7.41
CA SER A 77 -13.18 -3.14 -6.60
C SER A 77 -13.60 -4.51 -6.04
N CYS A 78 -12.96 -5.57 -6.50
CA CYS A 78 -13.26 -6.94 -6.06
C CYS A 78 -12.44 -7.37 -4.83
N TYR A 79 -11.63 -6.45 -4.27
CA TYR A 79 -10.65 -6.75 -3.23
C TYR A 79 -10.52 -5.57 -2.27
N TYR A 80 -10.60 -5.84 -0.96
CA TYR A 80 -10.56 -4.78 0.05
C TYR A 80 -9.28 -3.92 -0.02
N VAL A 81 -8.15 -4.53 -0.36
CA VAL A 81 -6.88 -3.79 -0.53
C VAL A 81 -7.00 -2.69 -1.59
N THR A 82 -7.67 -3.00 -2.72
CA THR A 82 -7.90 -2.01 -3.78
C THR A 82 -8.97 -0.99 -3.42
N THR A 83 -9.94 -1.37 -2.59
CA THR A 83 -10.91 -0.40 -2.04
C THR A 83 -10.24 0.55 -1.05
N TYR A 84 -9.33 0.07 -0.19
CA TYR A 84 -8.51 0.92 0.68
C TYR A 84 -7.62 1.85 -0.15
N ALA A 85 -7.02 1.33 -1.24
CA ALA A 85 -6.23 2.15 -2.16
C ALA A 85 -7.09 3.26 -2.82
N ALA A 86 -8.32 2.96 -3.23
CA ALA A 86 -9.22 3.96 -3.79
C ALA A 86 -9.55 5.07 -2.77
N ILE A 87 -9.68 4.74 -1.48
CA ILE A 87 -9.88 5.72 -0.41
C ILE A 87 -8.64 6.61 -0.25
N ALA A 88 -7.44 6.02 -0.11
CA ALA A 88 -6.19 6.74 0.12
C ALA A 88 -5.80 7.62 -1.08
N LEU A 89 -6.11 7.17 -2.30
CA LEU A 89 -5.90 7.91 -3.54
C LEU A 89 -6.98 9.01 -3.79
N GLY A 90 -8.03 9.08 -2.96
CA GLY A 90 -9.08 10.08 -3.10
C GLY A 90 -10.06 9.82 -4.24
N VAL A 91 -10.21 8.57 -4.68
CA VAL A 91 -11.12 8.15 -5.77
C VAL A 91 -12.24 7.21 -5.28
N ALA A 92 -12.52 7.19 -3.99
CA ALA A 92 -13.56 6.35 -3.40
C ALA A 92 -14.96 6.63 -3.96
N ASP A 93 -15.23 7.84 -4.42
CA ASP A 93 -16.48 8.26 -5.05
C ASP A 93 -16.71 7.60 -6.43
N ARG A 94 -15.63 7.15 -7.09
CA ARG A 94 -15.70 6.41 -8.36
C ARG A 94 -15.97 4.92 -8.17
N VAL A 95 -15.88 4.39 -6.94
CA VAL A 95 -16.20 2.99 -6.66
C VAL A 95 -17.70 2.79 -6.73
N VAL A 96 -18.17 2.03 -7.73
CA VAL A 96 -19.59 1.76 -7.98
C VAL A 96 -20.03 0.38 -7.46
N GLY A 97 -19.09 -0.52 -7.18
CA GLY A 97 -19.28 -1.83 -6.56
C GLY A 97 -18.01 -2.29 -5.87
N LEU A 98 -18.15 -3.07 -4.80
CA LEU A 98 -17.01 -3.51 -3.98
C LEU A 98 -17.19 -4.93 -3.41
N GLU A 99 -16.16 -5.40 -2.75
CA GLU A 99 -16.14 -6.72 -2.10
C GLU A 99 -17.18 -6.86 -0.99
N LYS A 100 -17.56 -8.10 -0.66
CA LYS A 100 -18.48 -8.41 0.45
C LYS A 100 -17.83 -8.09 1.81
N LYS A 101 -18.69 -7.87 2.82
CA LYS A 101 -18.32 -7.54 4.21
C LYS A 101 -17.70 -6.14 4.38
N ALA A 102 -17.99 -5.22 3.49
CA ALA A 102 -17.57 -3.82 3.60
C ALA A 102 -17.97 -3.17 4.93
N ASP A 103 -19.15 -3.53 5.46
CA ASP A 103 -19.70 -3.07 6.72
C ASP A 103 -18.89 -3.48 7.96
N THR A 104 -18.02 -4.49 7.84
CA THR A 104 -17.14 -4.94 8.94
C THR A 104 -15.81 -4.16 9.01
N ARG A 105 -15.54 -3.25 8.07
CA ARG A 105 -14.27 -2.52 7.97
C ARG A 105 -14.38 -1.12 8.57
N PRO A 106 -13.70 -0.84 9.71
CA PRO A 106 -13.82 0.44 10.40
C PRO A 106 -13.49 1.64 9.51
N ILE A 107 -12.46 1.53 8.66
CA ILE A 107 -12.00 2.63 7.81
C ILE A 107 -13.08 3.13 6.82
N TYR A 108 -13.95 2.25 6.32
CA TYR A 108 -15.04 2.68 5.43
C TYR A 108 -16.02 3.58 6.16
N HIS A 109 -16.32 3.27 7.43
CA HIS A 109 -17.17 4.13 8.27
C HIS A 109 -16.50 5.47 8.58
N MET A 110 -15.18 5.50 8.74
CA MET A 110 -14.41 6.69 9.13
C MET A 110 -14.16 7.62 7.94
N ALA A 111 -13.74 7.08 6.79
CA ALA A 111 -13.22 7.85 5.67
C ALA A 111 -14.14 7.89 4.44
N ALA A 112 -14.99 6.87 4.23
CA ALA A 112 -15.73 6.71 2.98
C ALA A 112 -17.07 6.01 3.19
N SER A 113 -17.91 6.49 4.10
CA SER A 113 -19.18 5.84 4.48
C SER A 113 -20.16 5.60 3.31
N ALA A 114 -20.07 6.36 2.22
CA ALA A 114 -20.85 6.16 1.01
C ALA A 114 -20.58 4.80 0.33
N LEU A 115 -19.42 4.18 0.57
CA LEU A 115 -19.10 2.84 0.08
C LEU A 115 -19.99 1.75 0.67
N LEU A 116 -20.49 1.95 1.89
CA LEU A 116 -21.34 0.99 2.59
C LEU A 116 -22.71 0.79 1.92
N GLU A 117 -23.11 1.73 1.07
CA GLU A 117 -24.36 1.69 0.31
C GLU A 117 -24.18 1.10 -1.11
N LYS A 118 -22.94 0.79 -1.50
CA LYS A 118 -22.64 0.27 -2.84
C LYS A 118 -22.94 -1.23 -2.94
N PRO A 119 -23.33 -1.72 -4.14
CA PRO A 119 -23.48 -3.15 -4.39
C PRO A 119 -22.22 -3.94 -4.09
N GLN A 120 -22.41 -5.12 -3.48
CA GLN A 120 -21.33 -6.05 -3.19
C GLN A 120 -21.25 -7.10 -4.30
N VAL A 121 -20.09 -7.21 -4.95
CA VAL A 121 -19.90 -8.04 -6.16
C VAL A 121 -19.24 -9.39 -5.89
N GLY A 122 -18.82 -9.70 -4.68
CA GLY A 122 -18.21 -11.00 -4.42
C GLY A 122 -17.23 -11.02 -3.24
N THR A 123 -16.45 -12.08 -3.17
CA THR A 123 -15.39 -12.30 -2.18
C THR A 123 -14.09 -12.60 -2.93
N MET A 124 -12.97 -12.75 -2.21
CA MET A 124 -11.69 -13.23 -2.78
C MET A 124 -11.73 -14.66 -3.35
N LYS A 125 -12.84 -15.39 -3.22
CA LYS A 125 -12.99 -16.77 -3.69
C LYS A 125 -14.01 -16.90 -4.82
N GLU A 126 -14.92 -15.96 -4.93
CA GLU A 126 -16.05 -16.03 -5.85
C GLU A 126 -16.51 -14.61 -6.24
N LEU A 127 -16.62 -14.37 -7.54
CA LEU A 127 -17.09 -13.11 -8.11
C LEU A 127 -18.47 -13.31 -8.74
N ASP A 128 -19.39 -12.38 -8.47
CA ASP A 128 -20.68 -12.28 -9.13
C ASP A 128 -20.53 -11.44 -10.41
N VAL A 129 -20.26 -12.12 -11.53
CA VAL A 129 -20.05 -11.50 -12.84
C VAL A 129 -21.31 -10.73 -13.31
N GLU A 130 -22.51 -11.22 -12.98
CA GLU A 130 -23.77 -10.53 -13.36
C GLU A 130 -23.91 -9.22 -12.59
N ALA A 131 -23.57 -9.21 -11.30
CA ALA A 131 -23.57 -7.99 -10.50
C ALA A 131 -22.55 -6.97 -11.01
N VAL A 132 -21.33 -7.41 -11.40
CA VAL A 132 -20.32 -6.54 -12.03
C VAL A 132 -20.85 -5.96 -13.35
N ALA A 133 -21.39 -6.80 -14.22
CA ALA A 133 -21.89 -6.38 -15.52
C ALA A 133 -23.06 -5.38 -15.42
N ALA A 134 -23.93 -5.54 -14.42
CA ALA A 134 -25.03 -4.61 -14.17
C ALA A 134 -24.58 -3.20 -13.78
N LEU A 135 -23.35 -3.05 -13.24
CA LEU A 135 -22.77 -1.77 -12.85
C LEU A 135 -22.10 -1.04 -14.03
N ALA A 136 -21.81 -1.76 -15.12
CA ALA A 136 -21.16 -1.23 -16.33
C ALA A 136 -19.93 -0.34 -16.01
N PRO A 137 -18.92 -0.84 -15.26
CA PRO A 137 -17.77 -0.04 -14.86
C PRO A 137 -16.81 0.20 -16.03
N ASP A 138 -16.04 1.31 -15.96
CA ASP A 138 -14.92 1.55 -16.88
C ASP A 138 -13.76 0.58 -16.58
N LEU A 139 -13.58 0.22 -15.30
CA LEU A 139 -12.50 -0.65 -14.85
C LEU A 139 -12.98 -1.59 -13.73
N VAL A 140 -12.61 -2.87 -13.85
CA VAL A 140 -12.73 -3.87 -12.79
C VAL A 140 -11.34 -4.15 -12.23
N VAL A 141 -11.13 -3.94 -10.92
CA VAL A 141 -9.87 -4.26 -10.24
C VAL A 141 -10.06 -5.48 -9.37
N MET A 142 -9.23 -6.50 -9.57
CA MET A 142 -9.34 -7.77 -8.86
C MET A 142 -7.97 -8.34 -8.45
N PRO A 143 -7.91 -9.12 -7.35
CA PRO A 143 -6.69 -9.82 -6.99
C PRO A 143 -6.42 -10.97 -7.97
N LYS A 144 -5.15 -11.36 -8.12
CA LYS A 144 -4.72 -12.51 -8.96
C LYS A 144 -5.50 -13.79 -8.65
N LYS A 145 -5.99 -13.95 -7.43
CA LYS A 145 -6.80 -15.09 -7.01
C LYS A 145 -8.15 -15.21 -7.76
N LEU A 146 -8.65 -14.09 -8.30
CA LEU A 146 -9.87 -14.03 -9.11
C LEU A 146 -9.58 -13.97 -10.62
N MET A 147 -8.34 -14.14 -11.06
CA MET A 147 -7.91 -13.97 -12.45
C MET A 147 -8.69 -14.85 -13.44
N ASP A 148 -9.20 -16.01 -13.02
CA ASP A 148 -10.02 -16.89 -13.87
C ASP A 148 -11.31 -16.22 -14.36
N TYR A 149 -11.79 -15.15 -13.71
CA TYR A 149 -12.95 -14.37 -14.14
C TYR A 149 -12.60 -13.27 -15.16
N ALA A 150 -11.30 -12.95 -15.31
CA ALA A 150 -10.89 -11.81 -16.11
C ALA A 150 -11.28 -11.95 -17.58
N ASP A 151 -11.03 -13.11 -18.20
CA ASP A 151 -11.36 -13.36 -19.60
C ASP A 151 -12.88 -13.25 -19.86
N THR A 152 -13.69 -13.75 -18.91
CA THR A 152 -15.17 -13.63 -19.00
C THR A 152 -15.63 -12.18 -18.98
N LEU A 153 -15.03 -11.34 -18.14
CA LEU A 153 -15.36 -9.91 -18.06
C LEU A 153 -14.89 -9.15 -19.30
N GLU A 154 -13.73 -9.49 -19.86
CA GLU A 154 -13.25 -8.91 -21.11
C GLU A 154 -14.10 -9.31 -22.31
N GLU A 155 -14.56 -10.56 -22.37
CA GLU A 155 -15.54 -11.00 -23.40
C GLU A 155 -16.87 -10.23 -23.32
N LEU A 156 -17.24 -9.74 -22.12
CA LEU A 156 -18.37 -8.86 -21.91
C LEU A 156 -18.07 -7.38 -22.23
N GLY A 157 -16.81 -7.04 -22.55
CA GLY A 157 -16.37 -5.70 -22.95
C GLY A 157 -15.84 -4.82 -21.82
N PHE A 158 -15.59 -5.37 -20.62
CA PHE A 158 -15.03 -4.62 -19.49
C PHE A 158 -13.50 -4.65 -19.51
N GLN A 159 -12.86 -3.56 -19.06
CA GLN A 159 -11.43 -3.53 -18.81
C GLN A 159 -11.16 -4.12 -17.43
N VAL A 160 -10.16 -4.99 -17.33
CA VAL A 160 -9.81 -5.70 -16.10
C VAL A 160 -8.35 -5.43 -15.76
N MET A 161 -8.10 -5.00 -14.52
CA MET A 161 -6.77 -4.86 -13.93
C MET A 161 -6.60 -5.90 -12.82
N VAL A 162 -5.63 -6.78 -12.98
CA VAL A 162 -5.28 -7.79 -11.99
C VAL A 162 -4.12 -7.28 -11.12
N VAL A 163 -4.26 -7.41 -9.79
CA VAL A 163 -3.28 -6.94 -8.81
C VAL A 163 -2.74 -8.07 -7.95
N GLU A 164 -1.48 -7.94 -7.53
CA GLU A 164 -0.77 -8.87 -6.63
C GLU A 164 0.13 -8.09 -5.66
N PRO A 165 -0.44 -7.39 -4.65
CA PRO A 165 0.29 -6.50 -3.76
C PRO A 165 0.93 -7.23 -2.55
N GLU A 166 1.43 -8.45 -2.71
CA GLU A 166 1.85 -9.33 -1.60
C GLU A 166 3.23 -8.96 -0.99
N THR A 167 3.86 -7.89 -1.48
CA THR A 167 5.12 -7.33 -0.97
C THR A 167 5.04 -5.81 -0.93
N HIS A 168 5.98 -5.13 -0.25
CA HIS A 168 6.06 -3.66 -0.30
C HIS A 168 6.18 -3.14 -1.73
N GLU A 169 7.05 -3.74 -2.56
CA GLU A 169 7.21 -3.37 -3.97
C GLU A 169 5.92 -3.63 -4.77
N GLY A 170 5.26 -4.76 -4.53
CA GLY A 170 3.98 -5.10 -5.17
C GLY A 170 2.86 -4.11 -4.81
N LEU A 171 2.80 -3.68 -3.55
CA LEU A 171 1.84 -2.68 -3.09
C LEU A 171 2.10 -1.31 -3.75
N VAL A 172 3.34 -0.84 -3.77
CA VAL A 172 3.74 0.42 -4.43
C VAL A 172 3.35 0.37 -5.91
N THR A 173 3.69 -0.72 -6.61
CA THR A 173 3.32 -0.91 -8.04
C THR A 173 1.80 -0.87 -8.23
N MET A 174 1.02 -1.53 -7.37
CA MET A 174 -0.45 -1.48 -7.43
C MET A 174 -0.99 -0.05 -7.27
N LEU A 175 -0.45 0.72 -6.32
CA LEU A 175 -0.87 2.11 -6.07
C LEU A 175 -0.57 3.01 -7.27
N GLU A 176 0.61 2.84 -7.90
CA GLU A 176 0.99 3.58 -9.10
C GLU A 176 0.08 3.25 -10.28
N LEU A 177 -0.17 1.95 -10.53
CA LEU A 177 -1.06 1.50 -11.60
C LEU A 177 -2.50 1.98 -11.40
N LEU A 178 -3.02 1.92 -10.17
CA LEU A 178 -4.36 2.43 -9.87
C LEU A 178 -4.41 3.97 -10.00
N GLY A 179 -3.34 4.66 -9.60
CA GLY A 179 -3.18 6.10 -9.81
C GLY A 179 -3.24 6.46 -11.29
N GLN A 180 -2.49 5.74 -12.14
CA GLN A 180 -2.49 5.90 -13.59
C GLN A 180 -3.86 5.59 -14.19
N ALA A 181 -4.48 4.47 -13.81
CA ALA A 181 -5.80 4.08 -14.30
C ALA A 181 -6.88 5.10 -13.98
N CYS A 182 -6.79 5.78 -12.85
CA CYS A 182 -7.75 6.79 -12.41
C CYS A 182 -7.33 8.23 -12.72
N GLY A 183 -6.12 8.49 -13.28
CA GLY A 183 -5.63 9.84 -13.58
C GLY A 183 -5.37 10.66 -12.31
N VAL A 184 -4.81 10.03 -11.28
CA VAL A 184 -4.43 10.62 -9.99
C VAL A 184 -2.97 10.27 -9.63
N GLU A 185 -2.09 10.28 -10.64
CA GLU A 185 -0.69 9.89 -10.54
C GLU A 185 0.07 10.70 -9.49
N ASP A 186 -0.20 12.02 -9.39
CA ASP A 186 0.43 12.88 -8.38
C ASP A 186 0.07 12.43 -6.96
N ARG A 187 -1.16 11.99 -6.76
CA ARG A 187 -1.62 11.48 -5.46
C ARG A 187 -1.00 10.11 -5.15
N ALA A 188 -0.92 9.25 -6.14
CA ALA A 188 -0.24 7.96 -6.02
C ALA A 188 1.24 8.16 -5.68
N ALA A 189 1.94 9.04 -6.41
CA ALA A 189 3.34 9.37 -6.14
C ALA A 189 3.54 9.96 -4.73
N GLN A 190 2.64 10.80 -4.25
CA GLN A 190 2.71 11.31 -2.88
C GLN A 190 2.66 10.18 -1.84
N LEU A 191 1.77 9.20 -2.04
CA LEU A 191 1.60 8.06 -1.13
C LEU A 191 2.78 7.08 -1.22
N THR A 192 3.23 6.75 -2.43
CA THR A 192 4.34 5.81 -2.62
C THR A 192 5.67 6.39 -2.16
N ASN A 193 5.93 7.68 -2.39
CA ASN A 193 7.10 8.38 -1.84
C ASN A 193 7.09 8.38 -0.31
N TYR A 194 5.92 8.67 0.31
CA TYR A 194 5.81 8.55 1.78
C TYR A 194 6.16 7.15 2.27
N TYR A 195 5.67 6.12 1.56
CA TYR A 195 5.94 4.73 1.89
C TYR A 195 7.44 4.42 1.87
N GLU A 196 8.13 4.78 0.79
CA GLU A 196 9.57 4.61 0.63
C GLU A 196 10.36 5.40 1.67
N GLU A 197 10.00 6.67 1.89
CA GLU A 197 10.65 7.53 2.90
C GLU A 197 10.54 6.95 4.32
N GLN A 198 9.40 6.37 4.69
CA GLN A 198 9.25 5.77 6.01
C GLN A 198 10.01 4.44 6.12
N LEU A 199 10.07 3.61 5.08
CA LEU A 199 10.92 2.41 5.08
C LEU A 199 12.39 2.77 5.27
N ASP A 200 12.88 3.75 4.52
CA ASP A 200 14.26 4.25 4.65
C ASP A 200 14.52 4.83 6.04
N ARG A 201 13.56 5.58 6.60
CA ARG A 201 13.66 6.14 7.95
C ARG A 201 13.75 5.05 9.02
N MET A 202 12.89 4.03 8.95
CA MET A 202 12.94 2.91 9.90
C MET A 202 14.26 2.14 9.79
N ALA A 203 14.74 1.89 8.57
CA ALA A 203 16.04 1.25 8.34
C ALA A 203 17.21 2.07 8.92
N GLN A 204 17.20 3.41 8.79
CA GLN A 204 18.21 4.28 9.36
C GLN A 204 18.15 4.31 10.88
N LEU A 205 16.96 4.38 11.48
CA LEU A 205 16.77 4.39 12.94
C LEU A 205 17.25 3.08 13.59
N THR A 206 17.08 1.96 12.90
CA THR A 206 17.45 0.63 13.42
C THR A 206 18.85 0.19 12.97
N GLU A 207 19.60 1.02 12.24
CA GLU A 207 20.95 0.70 11.82
C GLU A 207 21.89 0.51 13.04
N GLY A 208 22.48 -0.69 13.15
CA GLY A 208 23.39 -1.03 14.23
C GLY A 208 22.72 -1.38 15.56
N THR A 209 21.39 -1.41 15.64
CA THR A 209 20.67 -1.95 16.80
C THR A 209 20.67 -3.49 16.77
N GLU A 210 20.37 -4.12 17.91
CA GLU A 210 20.09 -5.56 17.95
C GLU A 210 18.80 -5.84 17.14
N ARG A 211 18.72 -7.00 16.49
CA ARG A 211 17.54 -7.42 15.72
C ARG A 211 16.79 -8.51 16.49
N PRO A 212 15.72 -8.17 17.25
CA PRO A 212 14.97 -9.13 18.03
C PRO A 212 14.39 -10.25 17.16
N LEU A 213 14.30 -11.46 17.72
CA LEU A 213 13.65 -12.61 17.10
C LEU A 213 12.15 -12.48 17.23
N VAL A 214 11.46 -12.24 16.11
CA VAL A 214 10.02 -11.97 16.07
C VAL A 214 9.26 -13.14 15.46
N TYR A 215 8.20 -13.58 16.14
CA TYR A 215 7.20 -14.49 15.64
C TYR A 215 5.90 -13.74 15.42
N LEU A 216 5.49 -13.54 14.17
CA LEU A 216 4.19 -13.01 13.83
C LEU A 216 3.24 -14.18 13.58
N ALA A 217 2.26 -14.33 14.44
CA ALA A 217 1.29 -15.41 14.42
C ALA A 217 0.18 -15.16 13.40
N GLY A 218 -0.56 -16.18 12.99
CA GLY A 218 -1.68 -16.03 12.06
C GLY A 218 -2.99 -15.68 12.74
N ASN A 219 -3.96 -15.16 11.98
CA ASN A 219 -5.23 -14.65 12.53
C ASN A 219 -6.08 -15.72 13.23
N SER A 220 -6.18 -16.93 12.67
CA SER A 220 -7.04 -17.99 13.21
C SER A 220 -6.36 -18.84 14.28
N SER A 221 -5.03 -18.80 14.38
CA SER A 221 -4.27 -19.59 15.33
C SER A 221 -2.86 -19.05 15.50
N TYR A 222 -2.39 -18.99 16.75
CA TYR A 222 -0.98 -18.70 17.03
C TYR A 222 -0.03 -19.88 16.74
N LEU A 223 -0.57 -20.99 16.23
CA LEU A 223 0.20 -22.10 15.65
C LEU A 223 0.22 -22.04 14.11
N THR A 224 0.12 -20.85 13.55
CA THR A 224 0.44 -20.54 12.16
C THR A 224 1.37 -19.34 12.12
N ALA A 225 2.27 -19.33 11.15
CA ALA A 225 3.29 -18.29 11.03
C ALA A 225 3.49 -17.86 9.57
N ALA A 226 4.04 -16.68 9.36
CA ALA A 226 4.30 -16.12 8.04
C ALA A 226 5.69 -16.52 7.52
N PRO A 227 5.79 -17.35 6.45
CA PRO A 227 7.04 -17.59 5.73
C PRO A 227 7.61 -16.31 5.08
N ASP A 228 8.85 -16.39 4.57
CA ASP A 228 9.56 -15.26 3.98
C ASP A 228 8.83 -14.63 2.77
N ALA A 229 8.07 -15.41 2.02
CA ALA A 229 7.31 -14.93 0.85
C ALA A 229 6.10 -14.04 1.20
N MET A 230 5.69 -13.97 2.46
CA MET A 230 4.52 -13.18 2.88
C MET A 230 4.89 -11.73 3.23
N TYR A 231 3.92 -10.82 3.03
CA TYR A 231 4.03 -9.40 3.38
C TYR A 231 4.50 -9.19 4.83
N GLN A 232 4.01 -10.00 5.77
CA GLN A 232 4.34 -9.93 7.19
C GLN A 232 5.84 -10.15 7.47
N SER A 233 6.53 -10.93 6.64
CA SER A 233 7.98 -11.08 6.76
C SER A 233 8.71 -9.78 6.44
N SER A 234 8.32 -9.11 5.35
CA SER A 234 8.90 -7.81 4.98
C SER A 234 8.62 -6.73 6.01
N LEU A 235 7.46 -6.78 6.67
CA LEU A 235 7.10 -5.88 7.77
C LEU A 235 8.05 -6.06 8.97
N ILE A 236 8.34 -7.30 9.38
CA ILE A 236 9.28 -7.60 10.48
C ILE A 236 10.70 -7.12 10.12
N GLU A 237 11.16 -7.46 8.92
CA GLU A 237 12.51 -7.10 8.46
C GLU A 237 12.68 -5.57 8.36
N GLY A 238 11.67 -4.88 7.82
CA GLY A 238 11.63 -3.42 7.71
C GLY A 238 11.60 -2.71 9.07
N ALA A 239 11.04 -3.35 10.09
CA ALA A 239 11.02 -2.84 11.46
C ALA A 239 12.33 -3.09 12.24
N GLY A 240 13.35 -3.69 11.63
CA GLY A 240 14.61 -4.03 12.30
C GLY A 240 14.53 -5.30 13.16
N GLY A 241 13.49 -6.13 12.98
CA GLY A 241 13.40 -7.46 13.58
C GLY A 241 13.98 -8.56 12.69
N THR A 242 13.95 -9.80 13.18
CA THR A 242 14.27 -11.01 12.42
C THR A 242 13.09 -11.96 12.47
N ASN A 243 12.52 -12.30 11.31
CA ASN A 243 11.42 -13.25 11.24
C ASN A 243 11.92 -14.68 11.53
N VAL A 244 11.53 -15.25 12.68
CA VAL A 244 11.93 -16.62 13.05
C VAL A 244 11.27 -17.68 12.19
N ALA A 245 10.19 -17.35 11.50
CA ALA A 245 9.44 -18.24 10.61
C ALA A 245 9.87 -18.14 9.13
N ALA A 246 10.80 -17.27 8.77
CA ALA A 246 11.23 -17.02 7.39
C ALA A 246 11.66 -18.30 6.63
N GLY A 247 12.20 -19.29 7.34
CA GLY A 247 12.64 -20.56 6.76
C GLY A 247 11.54 -21.61 6.53
N LEU A 248 10.28 -21.30 6.83
CA LEU A 248 9.16 -22.19 6.55
C LEU A 248 8.86 -22.20 5.05
N GLU A 249 8.40 -23.35 4.54
CA GLU A 249 8.00 -23.50 3.13
C GLU A 249 6.56 -23.00 2.93
N GLY A 250 6.29 -22.36 1.80
CA GLY A 250 4.96 -21.92 1.35
C GLY A 250 4.87 -20.42 1.10
N ASP A 251 3.83 -20.03 0.35
CA ASP A 251 3.54 -18.64 -0.02
C ASP A 251 2.42 -18.04 0.85
N TYR A 252 1.91 -18.80 1.81
CA TYR A 252 0.82 -18.44 2.72
C TYR A 252 1.13 -18.92 4.13
N TRP A 253 0.28 -18.57 5.11
CA TRP A 253 0.36 -19.00 6.49
C TRP A 253 0.66 -20.48 6.62
N ALA A 254 1.81 -20.80 7.24
CA ALA A 254 2.27 -22.16 7.47
C ALA A 254 1.85 -22.64 8.85
N GLU A 255 1.25 -23.84 8.94
CA GLU A 255 0.98 -24.49 10.22
C GLU A 255 2.28 -24.92 10.90
N VAL A 256 2.39 -24.68 12.20
CA VAL A 256 3.53 -25.04 13.02
C VAL A 256 3.09 -25.80 14.28
N SER A 257 3.97 -26.64 14.82
CA SER A 257 3.73 -27.29 16.10
C SER A 257 4.26 -26.45 17.26
N TYR A 258 3.83 -26.75 18.50
CA TYR A 258 4.40 -26.16 19.69
C TYR A 258 5.92 -26.35 19.78
N GLU A 259 6.40 -27.54 19.43
CA GLU A 259 7.83 -27.86 19.42
C GLU A 259 8.58 -26.97 18.41
N SER A 260 7.98 -26.68 17.26
CA SER A 260 8.56 -25.78 16.25
C SER A 260 8.64 -24.36 16.78
N VAL A 261 7.58 -23.85 17.39
CA VAL A 261 7.57 -22.49 17.98
C VAL A 261 8.60 -22.38 19.12
N LEU A 262 8.68 -23.40 19.98
CA LEU A 262 9.68 -23.46 21.05
C LEU A 262 11.11 -23.51 20.49
N ALA A 263 11.34 -24.23 19.41
CA ALA A 263 12.67 -24.30 18.75
C ALA A 263 13.08 -22.98 18.07
N MET A 264 12.12 -22.21 17.55
CA MET A 264 12.33 -20.87 17.01
C MET A 264 12.71 -19.87 18.11
N ALA A 265 12.30 -20.11 19.36
CA ALA A 265 12.62 -19.32 20.55
C ALA A 265 12.44 -17.80 20.36
N PRO A 266 11.28 -17.31 19.91
CA PRO A 266 11.05 -15.88 19.68
C PRO A 266 11.22 -15.07 20.96
N GLU A 267 11.81 -13.89 20.83
CA GLU A 267 11.95 -12.89 21.87
C GLU A 267 10.72 -11.98 21.94
N VAL A 268 10.01 -11.84 20.81
CA VAL A 268 8.78 -11.06 20.68
C VAL A 268 7.75 -11.88 19.89
N VAL A 269 6.50 -11.90 20.37
CA VAL A 269 5.35 -12.45 19.65
C VAL A 269 4.40 -11.33 19.27
N ILE A 270 4.03 -11.28 18.00
CA ILE A 270 3.05 -10.32 17.46
C ILE A 270 1.78 -11.06 17.07
N ILE A 271 0.66 -10.59 17.60
CA ILE A 271 -0.68 -11.01 17.24
C ILE A 271 -1.18 -10.06 16.14
N PRO A 272 -1.60 -10.56 14.96
CA PRO A 272 -2.07 -9.71 13.87
C PRO A 272 -3.39 -9.03 14.20
N ALA A 273 -3.73 -7.98 13.46
CA ALA A 273 -5.01 -7.30 13.60
C ALA A 273 -6.17 -8.28 13.32
N GLY A 274 -7.18 -8.29 14.21
CA GLY A 274 -8.37 -9.14 14.04
C GLY A 274 -8.15 -10.64 14.30
N ALA A 275 -7.11 -11.00 15.06
CA ALA A 275 -6.91 -12.39 15.50
C ALA A 275 -8.07 -12.91 16.35
N GLU A 276 -8.34 -14.23 16.26
CA GLU A 276 -9.41 -14.90 16.99
C GLU A 276 -9.01 -15.29 18.44
N TYR A 277 -7.84 -14.85 18.90
CA TYR A 277 -7.25 -15.10 20.22
C TYR A 277 -6.57 -13.83 20.75
N THR A 278 -6.17 -13.84 22.00
CA THR A 278 -5.68 -12.67 22.74
C THR A 278 -4.25 -12.84 23.24
N VAL A 279 -3.67 -11.75 23.74
CA VAL A 279 -2.37 -11.78 24.46
C VAL A 279 -2.43 -12.74 25.65
N GLU A 280 -3.54 -12.73 26.40
CA GLU A 280 -3.74 -13.59 27.56
C GLU A 280 -3.79 -15.07 27.20
N ASP A 281 -4.31 -15.43 26.01
CA ASP A 281 -4.34 -16.82 25.56
C ASP A 281 -2.92 -17.36 25.33
N ILE A 282 -2.01 -16.54 24.78
CA ILE A 282 -0.60 -16.91 24.58
C ILE A 282 0.16 -16.93 25.91
N LEU A 283 0.03 -15.87 26.73
CA LEU A 283 0.71 -15.78 28.02
C LEU A 283 0.25 -16.85 29.00
N GLY A 284 -1.01 -17.29 28.91
CA GLY A 284 -1.62 -18.31 29.75
C GLY A 284 -1.40 -19.74 29.28
N ASP A 285 -0.86 -19.96 28.06
CA ASP A 285 -0.67 -21.31 27.52
C ASP A 285 0.53 -22.02 28.19
N PRO A 286 0.30 -23.11 28.99
CA PRO A 286 1.38 -23.80 29.65
C PRO A 286 2.39 -24.44 28.69
N GLN A 287 2.02 -24.71 27.43
CA GLN A 287 2.91 -25.27 26.44
C GLN A 287 3.91 -24.21 25.90
N LEU A 288 3.59 -22.92 26.02
CA LEU A 288 4.44 -21.79 25.61
C LEU A 288 5.20 -21.14 26.78
N ALA A 289 4.99 -21.59 28.02
CA ALA A 289 5.54 -20.96 29.22
C ALA A 289 7.10 -20.84 29.24
N SER A 290 7.80 -21.62 28.44
CA SER A 290 9.27 -21.55 28.33
C SER A 290 9.79 -20.63 27.22
N LEU A 291 8.90 -20.04 26.40
CA LEU A 291 9.30 -19.07 25.36
C LEU A 291 9.89 -17.81 25.99
N PRO A 292 11.00 -17.26 25.44
CA PRO A 292 11.55 -15.99 25.88
C PRO A 292 10.51 -14.87 25.89
N ALA A 293 9.70 -14.74 24.83
CA ALA A 293 8.64 -13.75 24.72
C ALA A 293 7.57 -13.87 25.84
N VAL A 294 7.16 -15.11 26.20
CA VAL A 294 6.18 -15.34 27.26
C VAL A 294 6.79 -15.04 28.63
N GLN A 295 8.06 -15.42 28.87
CA GLN A 295 8.75 -15.15 30.11
C GLN A 295 8.98 -13.67 30.37
N SER A 296 9.25 -12.89 29.32
CA SER A 296 9.45 -11.43 29.42
C SER A 296 8.13 -10.64 29.35
N GLY A 297 7.03 -11.28 28.91
CA GLY A 297 5.77 -10.60 28.63
C GLY A 297 5.76 -9.84 27.31
N ALA A 298 6.72 -10.08 26.41
CA ALA A 298 6.84 -9.43 25.11
C ALA A 298 5.90 -10.06 24.06
N VAL A 299 4.62 -10.00 24.34
CA VAL A 299 3.51 -10.44 23.48
C VAL A 299 2.62 -9.24 23.24
N TYR A 300 2.50 -8.79 21.99
CA TYR A 300 1.81 -7.57 21.60
C TYR A 300 0.74 -7.86 20.56
N ALA A 301 -0.41 -7.17 20.66
CA ALA A 301 -1.47 -7.25 19.67
C ALA A 301 -1.46 -5.98 18.79
N MET A 302 -1.42 -6.17 17.47
CA MET A 302 -1.52 -5.06 16.54
C MET A 302 -2.90 -4.40 16.64
N PRO A 303 -3.02 -3.07 16.61
CA PRO A 303 -4.31 -2.39 16.67
C PRO A 303 -5.26 -2.88 15.57
N SER A 304 -6.51 -3.17 15.93
CA SER A 304 -7.53 -3.71 15.00
C SER A 304 -8.73 -2.80 14.80
N GLY A 305 -8.74 -1.63 15.47
CA GLY A 305 -9.88 -0.70 15.44
C GLY A 305 -9.91 0.25 14.24
N ILE A 306 -8.94 0.16 13.32
CA ILE A 306 -8.76 1.10 12.20
C ILE A 306 -8.66 0.32 10.90
N GLU A 307 -7.53 -0.28 10.65
CA GLU A 307 -7.19 -1.11 9.48
C GLU A 307 -6.25 -2.25 9.93
N GLU A 308 -6.14 -3.26 9.10
CA GLU A 308 -5.23 -4.40 9.32
C GLU A 308 -3.81 -4.02 8.84
N TRP A 309 -3.01 -3.33 9.65
CA TRP A 309 -1.67 -2.85 9.27
C TRP A 309 -0.65 -3.95 8.98
N ASP A 310 -0.97 -5.19 9.33
CA ASP A 310 -0.20 -6.38 8.92
C ASP A 310 -0.56 -6.87 7.50
N SER A 311 -1.43 -6.18 6.79
CA SER A 311 -1.85 -6.48 5.43
C SER A 311 -1.22 -5.52 4.41
N PRO A 312 -1.10 -5.93 3.12
CA PRO A 312 -0.54 -5.10 2.05
C PRO A 312 -1.53 -4.02 1.59
N ILE A 313 -1.84 -3.08 2.47
CA ILE A 313 -2.77 -1.96 2.28
C ILE A 313 -2.01 -0.62 2.30
N PRO A 314 -2.61 0.48 1.82
CA PRO A 314 -1.91 1.77 1.80
C PRO A 314 -1.36 2.22 3.15
N SER A 315 -2.05 1.89 4.25
CA SER A 315 -1.58 2.15 5.62
C SER A 315 -0.67 1.05 6.19
N GLY A 316 -0.34 0.02 5.43
CA GLY A 316 0.51 -1.09 5.87
C GLY A 316 1.91 -0.66 6.32
N ILE A 317 2.43 0.47 5.82
CA ILE A 317 3.67 1.08 6.33
C ILE A 317 3.59 1.40 7.83
N LEU A 318 2.41 1.75 8.33
CA LEU A 318 2.19 1.99 9.76
C LEU A 318 2.41 0.72 10.59
N GLY A 319 2.20 -0.47 10.00
CA GLY A 319 2.55 -1.75 10.64
C GLY A 319 4.05 -1.89 10.87
N THR A 320 4.88 -1.55 9.87
CA THR A 320 6.33 -1.50 10.02
C THR A 320 6.76 -0.47 11.07
N MET A 321 6.19 0.74 11.03
CA MET A 321 6.49 1.81 11.97
C MET A 321 6.04 1.46 13.39
N TRP A 322 4.83 0.89 13.55
CA TRP A 322 4.35 0.40 14.84
C TRP A 322 5.28 -0.66 15.42
N LEU A 323 5.65 -1.65 14.62
CA LEU A 323 6.55 -2.71 15.06
C LEU A 323 7.94 -2.16 15.40
N THR A 324 8.46 -1.19 14.64
CA THR A 324 9.70 -0.49 15.00
C THR A 324 9.59 0.15 16.39
N SER A 325 8.47 0.82 16.68
CA SER A 325 8.26 1.45 18.00
C SER A 325 8.09 0.44 19.14
N VAL A 326 7.69 -0.80 18.83
CA VAL A 326 7.62 -1.91 19.79
C VAL A 326 8.99 -2.52 20.04
N LEU A 327 9.77 -2.77 18.98
CA LEU A 327 11.06 -3.44 19.04
C LEU A 327 12.21 -2.50 19.49
N HIS A 328 12.11 -1.21 19.15
CA HIS A 328 13.20 -0.22 19.27
C HIS A 328 12.69 1.10 19.85
N GLU A 329 12.00 1.05 20.99
CA GLU A 329 11.37 2.22 21.63
C GLU A 329 12.38 3.33 22.01
N ASP A 330 13.64 2.99 22.19
CA ASP A 330 14.73 3.91 22.50
C ASP A 330 15.13 4.79 21.30
N VAL A 331 14.95 4.33 20.07
CA VAL A 331 15.24 5.09 18.83
C VAL A 331 13.98 5.58 18.14
N TYR A 332 12.84 4.93 18.35
CA TYR A 332 11.52 5.37 17.83
C TYR A 332 10.44 5.20 18.89
N PRO A 333 10.24 6.23 19.75
CA PRO A 333 9.27 6.18 20.83
C PRO A 333 7.85 5.94 20.32
N PHE A 334 7.06 5.15 21.06
CA PHE A 334 5.66 4.86 20.68
C PHE A 334 4.79 6.12 20.53
N ALA A 335 5.05 7.17 21.32
CA ALA A 335 4.34 8.44 21.18
C ALA A 335 4.62 9.14 19.84
N ASP A 336 5.83 9.00 19.29
CA ASP A 336 6.19 9.55 17.98
C ASP A 336 5.49 8.77 16.87
N PHE A 337 5.41 7.44 17.00
CA PHE A 337 4.62 6.61 16.10
C PHE A 337 3.14 7.02 16.07
N VAL A 338 2.53 7.26 17.24
CA VAL A 338 1.12 7.69 17.31
C VAL A 338 0.91 9.02 16.56
N ALA A 339 1.83 9.97 16.70
CA ALA A 339 1.78 11.23 15.98
C ALA A 339 1.93 11.05 14.47
N ASP A 340 2.91 10.23 14.03
CA ASP A 340 3.12 9.91 12.62
C ASP A 340 1.89 9.22 12.00
N ALA A 341 1.25 8.29 12.73
CA ALA A 341 0.03 7.62 12.28
C ALA A 341 -1.15 8.60 12.14
N GLN A 342 -1.32 9.54 13.08
CA GLN A 342 -2.34 10.59 12.99
C GLN A 342 -2.12 11.49 11.77
N ASP A 343 -0.88 11.89 11.50
CA ASP A 343 -0.51 12.69 10.33
C ASP A 343 -0.75 11.93 9.02
N PHE A 344 -0.48 10.63 8.98
CA PHE A 344 -0.77 9.77 7.84
C PHE A 344 -2.27 9.77 7.50
N TYR A 345 -3.14 9.50 8.48
CA TYR A 345 -4.58 9.46 8.23
C TYR A 345 -5.15 10.83 7.88
N GLN A 346 -4.65 11.91 8.50
CA GLN A 346 -5.02 13.27 8.12
C GLN A 346 -4.63 13.57 6.67
N THR A 347 -3.43 13.15 6.25
CA THR A 347 -2.89 13.44 4.92
C THR A 347 -3.57 12.61 3.84
N PHE A 348 -3.70 11.30 4.05
CA PHE A 348 -4.13 10.37 3.00
C PHE A 348 -5.62 10.01 3.04
N TYR A 349 -6.26 10.09 4.20
CA TYR A 349 -7.67 9.73 4.37
C TYR A 349 -8.56 10.93 4.74
N GLY A 350 -7.95 12.08 5.06
CA GLY A 350 -8.67 13.34 5.27
C GLY A 350 -9.40 13.46 6.61
N PHE A 351 -9.10 12.59 7.59
CA PHE A 351 -9.68 12.68 8.93
C PHE A 351 -8.60 12.60 10.02
N GLN A 352 -8.92 13.13 11.18
CA GLN A 352 -8.04 13.07 12.34
C GLN A 352 -8.31 11.78 13.12
N LEU A 353 -7.30 10.88 13.14
CA LEU A 353 -7.39 9.63 13.88
C LEU A 353 -7.37 9.87 15.39
N ASP A 354 -8.28 9.21 16.12
CA ASP A 354 -8.22 9.15 17.59
C ASP A 354 -7.03 8.25 18.01
N GLY A 355 -5.99 8.89 18.56
CA GLY A 355 -4.80 8.17 19.03
C GLY A 355 -5.08 7.11 20.10
N SER A 356 -6.22 7.16 20.79
CA SER A 356 -6.61 6.13 21.76
C SER A 356 -6.95 4.76 21.13
N LEU A 357 -7.18 4.73 19.81
CA LEU A 357 -7.37 3.49 19.05
C LEU A 357 -6.05 2.78 18.76
N ILE A 358 -4.91 3.47 18.95
CA ILE A 358 -3.58 2.93 18.73
C ILE A 358 -3.05 2.41 20.06
N THR A 359 -2.90 1.09 20.16
CA THR A 359 -2.38 0.41 21.35
C THR A 359 -1.01 -0.22 21.06
N LYS A 360 -0.25 -0.44 22.16
CA LYS A 360 1.04 -1.15 22.11
C LYS A 360 0.87 -2.56 22.66
#